data_8abbb1ee393eded082803fe87918b7de
#
_entry.id   8abbb1ee393eded082803fe87918b7de
#
_cell.length_a   1.000
_cell.length_b   1.000
_cell.length_c   1.000
_cell.angle_alpha   90.00
_cell.angle_beta   90.00
_cell.angle_gamma   90.00
#
_symmetry.space_group_name_H-M   'P 1'
#
loop_
_entity.id
_entity.type
_entity.pdbx_description
1 polymer ?
#
loop_
_entity_poly.entity_id
_entity_poly.type
_entity_poly.pdbx_seq_one_letter_code
_entity_poly.pdbx_strand_id
1 'polypeptide(L)'
;PVLTANKAFILGYTSETEGIYDKGDCIIFDDFTLDSKYVDFPFKVKSSAIKILTAENKELLRYTFEFLKYLDLSTSEHKRHYIAETQNQEFILPTTQIVRTIAHTFSILSLRMETAIKQRLLFEKQKQYLLRQMFI
;
A
#
# COMPACT_ATOMS: atom_id res chain seq x y z
N PRO A 1 -4.59 6.66 11.58
CA PRO A 1 -5.29 6.89 10.32
C PRO A 1 -6.36 5.83 10.05
N VAL A 2 -7.39 6.19 9.26
CA VAL A 2 -8.39 5.30 8.69
C VAL A 2 -8.07 5.11 7.23
N LEU A 3 -7.88 3.86 6.79
CA LEU A 3 -7.36 3.54 5.47
C LEU A 3 -8.40 2.95 4.53
N THR A 4 -8.10 3.09 3.25
CA THR A 4 -8.70 2.39 2.12
C THR A 4 -7.61 1.98 1.14
N ALA A 5 -7.83 0.95 0.33
CA ALA A 5 -6.85 0.55 -0.70
C ALA A 5 -6.92 1.38 -1.99
N ASN A 6 -7.96 2.20 -2.17
CA ASN A 6 -8.13 3.03 -3.36
C ASN A 6 -7.15 4.24 -3.41
N LYS A 7 -7.31 5.13 -4.38
CA LYS A 7 -6.43 6.29 -4.62
C LYS A 7 -6.28 7.21 -3.39
N ALA A 8 -7.31 7.35 -2.57
CA ALA A 8 -7.27 8.23 -1.40
C ALA A 8 -6.34 7.71 -0.29
N PHE A 9 -6.11 6.40 -0.19
CA PHE A 9 -5.33 5.67 0.81
C PHE A 9 -5.67 6.04 2.26
N ILE A 10 -5.47 7.28 2.70
CA ILE A 10 -5.87 7.79 4.00
C ILE A 10 -7.19 8.54 3.82
N LEU A 11 -8.27 8.03 4.41
CA LEU A 11 -9.59 8.68 4.43
C LEU A 11 -9.67 9.78 5.49
N GLY A 12 -8.89 9.66 6.55
CA GLY A 12 -8.89 10.59 7.68
C GLY A 12 -8.24 9.98 8.90
N TYR A 13 -8.49 10.59 10.05
CA TYR A 13 -7.98 10.15 11.34
C TYR A 13 -9.14 9.99 12.32
N THR A 14 -8.98 9.07 13.27
CA THR A 14 -9.94 8.82 14.35
C THR A 14 -9.24 8.81 15.69
N SER A 15 -9.95 9.19 16.74
CA SER A 15 -9.54 9.03 18.13
C SER A 15 -10.01 7.72 18.76
N GLU A 16 -10.74 6.90 18.02
CA GLU A 16 -11.17 5.59 18.50
C GLU A 16 -9.96 4.67 18.71
N THR A 17 -9.97 3.95 19.82
CA THR A 17 -8.91 3.00 20.20
C THR A 17 -9.24 1.56 19.84
N GLU A 18 -10.52 1.25 19.62
CA GLU A 18 -10.97 -0.09 19.25
C GLU A 18 -10.92 -0.33 17.74
N GLY A 19 -10.66 -1.58 17.36
CA GLY A 19 -10.60 -2.01 15.95
C GLY A 19 -9.38 -1.48 15.20
N ILE A 20 -8.32 -1.12 15.91
CA ILE A 20 -7.02 -0.76 15.31
C ILE A 20 -6.26 -2.04 14.97
N TYR A 21 -5.78 -2.14 13.74
CA TYR A 21 -4.83 -3.14 13.35
C TYR A 21 -3.41 -2.67 13.73
N ASP A 22 -2.76 -3.43 14.61
CA ASP A 22 -1.41 -3.15 15.11
C ASP A 22 -0.62 -4.47 15.23
N LYS A 23 -0.70 -5.32 14.21
CA LYS A 23 -0.04 -6.64 14.18
C LYS A 23 1.19 -6.67 13.26
N GLY A 24 1.74 -5.49 12.95
CA GLY A 24 2.88 -5.35 12.04
C GLY A 24 2.49 -5.13 10.59
N ASP A 25 3.45 -5.31 9.71
CA ASP A 25 3.31 -5.03 8.29
C ASP A 25 2.23 -5.91 7.65
N CYS A 26 1.47 -5.34 6.73
CA CYS A 26 0.44 -6.07 6.00
C CYS A 26 0.18 -5.44 4.62
N ILE A 27 -0.60 -6.12 3.81
CA ILE A 27 -1.17 -5.58 2.58
C ILE A 27 -2.66 -5.38 2.81
N ILE A 28 -3.17 -4.17 2.61
CA ILE A 28 -4.61 -3.96 2.48
C ILE A 28 -5.02 -4.14 1.02
N PHE A 29 -6.08 -4.89 0.80
CA PHE A 29 -6.61 -5.25 -0.52
C PHE A 29 -8.08 -4.92 -0.58
N ASP A 30 -8.51 -4.21 -1.61
CA ASP A 30 -9.92 -3.85 -1.81
C ASP A 30 -10.62 -4.89 -2.68
N ASP A 31 -11.68 -5.49 -2.14
CA ASP A 31 -12.45 -6.57 -2.75
C ASP A 31 -13.24 -6.14 -4.01
N PHE A 32 -13.46 -4.84 -4.20
CA PHE A 32 -14.19 -4.30 -5.34
C PHE A 32 -13.28 -3.74 -6.43
N THR A 33 -12.23 -3.02 -6.04
CA THR A 33 -11.34 -2.36 -7.01
C THR A 33 -10.13 -3.19 -7.36
N LEU A 34 -9.84 -4.25 -6.58
CA LEU A 34 -8.63 -5.08 -6.64
C LEU A 34 -7.33 -4.30 -6.38
N ASP A 35 -7.46 -3.05 -5.93
CA ASP A 35 -6.32 -2.25 -5.51
C ASP A 35 -5.67 -2.81 -4.24
N SER A 36 -4.36 -2.68 -4.16
CA SER A 36 -3.59 -3.09 -2.99
C SER A 36 -2.61 -2.00 -2.54
N LYS A 37 -2.37 -1.93 -1.22
CA LYS A 37 -1.40 -1.02 -0.58
C LYS A 37 -0.62 -1.77 0.49
N TYR A 38 0.69 -1.55 0.54
CA TYR A 38 1.54 -2.00 1.63
C TYR A 38 1.42 -1.02 2.81
N VAL A 39 1.27 -1.54 4.02
CA VAL A 39 1.09 -0.75 5.25
C VAL A 39 2.02 -1.29 6.32
N ASP A 40 2.83 -0.39 6.91
CA ASP A 40 3.83 -0.68 7.94
C ASP A 40 3.61 0.13 9.24
N PHE A 41 2.41 0.67 9.42
CA PHE A 41 2.01 1.45 10.59
C PHE A 41 0.61 1.06 11.08
N PRO A 42 0.28 1.31 12.37
CA PRO A 42 -1.05 1.03 12.92
C PRO A 42 -2.15 1.84 12.21
N PHE A 43 -3.28 1.19 11.94
CA PHE A 43 -4.40 1.80 11.21
C PHE A 43 -5.74 1.18 11.57
N LYS A 44 -6.82 1.84 11.13
CA LYS A 44 -8.18 1.31 11.17
C LYS A 44 -8.74 1.23 9.74
N VAL A 45 -9.54 0.22 9.47
CA VAL A 45 -10.36 0.14 8.25
C VAL A 45 -11.83 0.29 8.62
N LYS A 46 -12.57 1.01 7.78
CA LYS A 46 -14.01 1.23 7.99
C LYS A 46 -14.88 0.30 7.15
N SER A 47 -14.33 -0.28 6.10
CA SER A 47 -15.08 -1.10 5.14
C SER A 47 -14.75 -2.58 5.29
N SER A 48 -15.77 -3.45 5.30
CA SER A 48 -15.64 -4.90 5.22
C SER A 48 -15.11 -5.40 3.86
N ALA A 49 -15.05 -4.53 2.86
CA ALA A 49 -14.45 -4.81 1.57
C ALA A 49 -12.91 -4.85 1.63
N ILE A 50 -12.31 -4.20 2.62
CA ILE A 50 -10.87 -4.24 2.80
C ILE A 50 -10.47 -5.55 3.46
N LYS A 51 -9.63 -6.31 2.77
CA LYS A 51 -8.97 -7.51 3.30
C LYS A 51 -7.57 -7.13 3.77
N ILE A 52 -7.14 -7.72 4.88
CA ILE A 52 -5.79 -7.55 5.43
C ILE A 52 -5.05 -8.85 5.17
N LEU A 53 -4.04 -8.79 4.32
CA LEU A 53 -3.20 -9.93 3.95
C LEU A 53 -1.88 -9.84 4.71
N THR A 54 -1.47 -10.96 5.29
CA THR A 54 -0.20 -11.10 6.02
C THR A 54 0.59 -12.27 5.44
N ALA A 55 1.88 -12.33 5.76
CA ALA A 55 2.74 -13.45 5.40
C ALA A 55 3.61 -13.85 6.59
N GLU A 56 4.27 -14.99 6.51
CA GLU A 56 5.15 -15.52 7.57
C GLU A 56 6.31 -14.58 7.90
N ASN A 57 6.79 -13.84 6.92
CA ASN A 57 7.89 -12.88 7.08
C ASN A 57 7.72 -11.68 6.14
N LYS A 58 8.49 -10.62 6.42
CA LYS A 58 8.42 -9.35 5.68
C LYS A 58 8.85 -9.47 4.22
N GLU A 59 9.83 -10.30 3.91
CA GLU A 59 10.31 -10.51 2.55
C GLU A 59 9.22 -11.15 1.68
N LEU A 60 8.56 -12.19 2.20
CA LEU A 60 7.46 -12.84 1.50
C LEU A 60 6.28 -11.88 1.32
N LEU A 61 5.95 -11.12 2.37
CA LEU A 61 4.89 -10.11 2.30
C LEU A 61 5.19 -9.06 1.21
N ARG A 62 6.42 -8.55 1.21
CA ARG A 62 6.85 -7.56 0.22
C ARG A 62 6.84 -8.14 -1.20
N TYR A 63 7.35 -9.35 -1.37
CA TYR A 63 7.30 -10.05 -2.64
C TYR A 63 5.85 -10.22 -3.13
N THR A 64 4.95 -10.67 -2.26
CA THR A 64 3.52 -10.83 -2.57
C THR A 64 2.88 -9.51 -2.99
N PHE A 65 3.22 -8.41 -2.32
CA PHE A 65 2.73 -7.09 -2.70
C PHE A 65 3.16 -6.69 -4.13
N GLU A 66 4.44 -6.88 -4.45
CA GLU A 66 4.97 -6.55 -5.78
C GLU A 66 4.38 -7.49 -6.85
N PHE A 67 4.16 -8.75 -6.51
CA PHE A 67 3.49 -9.69 -7.40
C PHE A 67 2.04 -9.30 -7.68
N LEU A 68 1.28 -8.88 -6.67
CA LEU A 68 -0.07 -8.34 -6.86
C LEU A 68 -0.08 -7.10 -7.77
N LYS A 69 0.92 -6.23 -7.63
CA LYS A 69 1.09 -5.08 -8.53
C LYS A 69 1.44 -5.48 -9.95
N TYR A 70 2.28 -6.49 -10.11
CA TYR A 70 2.65 -7.03 -11.43
C TYR A 70 1.46 -7.65 -12.16
N LEU A 71 0.54 -8.32 -11.43
CA LEU A 71 -0.66 -8.89 -12.01
C LEU A 71 -1.63 -7.85 -12.59
N ASP A 72 -1.48 -6.58 -12.17
CA ASP A 72 -2.31 -5.45 -12.62
C ASP A 72 -3.81 -5.79 -12.63
N LEU A 73 -4.27 -6.35 -11.52
CA LEU A 73 -5.64 -6.81 -11.37
C LEU A 73 -6.59 -5.63 -11.57
N SER A 74 -7.50 -5.77 -12.48
CA SER A 74 -8.54 -4.77 -12.77
C SER A 74 -9.87 -5.46 -13.01
N THR A 75 -10.95 -4.76 -12.71
CA THR A 75 -12.29 -5.28 -12.95
C THR A 75 -13.19 -4.17 -13.53
N SER A 76 -14.03 -4.57 -14.47
CA SER A 76 -15.13 -3.73 -14.98
C SER A 76 -16.45 -3.97 -14.24
N GLU A 77 -16.49 -4.95 -13.36
CA GLU A 77 -17.68 -5.36 -12.63
C GLU A 77 -17.65 -4.86 -11.18
N HIS A 78 -18.78 -4.37 -10.69
CA HIS A 78 -18.96 -3.93 -9.30
C HIS A 78 -19.39 -5.10 -8.38
N LYS A 79 -18.64 -6.20 -8.39
CA LYS A 79 -18.85 -7.33 -7.49
C LYS A 79 -17.60 -7.59 -6.65
N ARG A 80 -17.75 -8.43 -5.62
CA ARG A 80 -16.61 -8.87 -4.79
C ARG A 80 -15.83 -9.96 -5.50
N HIS A 81 -14.55 -9.73 -5.73
CA HIS A 81 -13.67 -10.63 -6.49
C HIS A 81 -12.69 -11.43 -5.61
N TYR A 82 -12.41 -10.96 -4.37
CA TYR A 82 -11.40 -11.59 -3.52
C TYR A 82 -11.68 -13.06 -3.25
N ILE A 83 -12.87 -13.37 -2.75
CA ILE A 83 -13.24 -14.76 -2.38
C ILE A 83 -13.40 -15.64 -3.61
N ALA A 84 -13.99 -15.11 -4.68
CA ALA A 84 -14.29 -15.90 -5.86
C ALA A 84 -13.07 -16.21 -6.73
N GLU A 85 -12.14 -15.27 -6.80
CA GLU A 85 -11.08 -15.29 -7.81
C GLU A 85 -9.68 -15.14 -7.19
N THR A 86 -9.44 -14.10 -6.41
CA THR A 86 -8.09 -13.71 -5.98
C THR A 86 -7.50 -14.62 -4.91
N GLN A 87 -8.31 -15.03 -3.92
CA GLN A 87 -7.80 -15.85 -2.82
C GLN A 87 -7.39 -17.27 -3.25
N ASN A 88 -7.91 -17.74 -4.37
CA ASN A 88 -7.64 -19.08 -4.90
C ASN A 88 -6.56 -19.08 -6.00
N GLN A 89 -5.95 -17.93 -6.28
CA GLN A 89 -4.87 -17.89 -7.25
C GLN A 89 -3.62 -18.57 -6.70
N GLU A 90 -3.18 -19.58 -7.43
CA GLU A 90 -1.93 -20.26 -7.16
C GLU A 90 -0.80 -19.64 -7.98
N PHE A 91 0.35 -19.42 -7.37
CA PHE A 91 1.55 -19.00 -8.06
C PHE A 91 2.77 -19.75 -7.55
N ILE A 92 3.71 -20.00 -8.44
CA ILE A 92 4.95 -20.68 -8.09
C ILE A 92 5.86 -19.70 -7.38
N LEU A 93 6.15 -19.96 -6.11
CA LEU A 93 7.14 -19.19 -5.36
C LEU A 93 8.54 -19.52 -5.88
N PRO A 94 9.34 -18.51 -6.24
CA PRO A 94 10.76 -18.71 -6.52
C PRO A 94 11.52 -19.15 -5.25
N THR A 95 12.79 -19.45 -5.41
CA THR A 95 13.63 -19.77 -4.25
C THR A 95 13.65 -18.61 -3.25
N THR A 96 13.83 -18.92 -1.97
CA THR A 96 13.90 -17.92 -0.89
C THR A 96 14.92 -16.81 -1.17
N GLN A 97 16.03 -17.13 -1.84
CA GLN A 97 17.03 -16.13 -2.22
C GLN A 97 16.49 -15.12 -3.25
N ILE A 98 15.73 -15.59 -4.23
CA ILE A 98 15.10 -14.71 -5.24
C ILE A 98 14.02 -13.86 -4.59
N VAL A 99 13.16 -14.43 -3.75
CA VAL A 99 12.13 -13.70 -2.98
C VAL A 99 12.78 -12.56 -2.20
N ARG A 100 13.85 -12.85 -1.44
CA ARG A 100 14.59 -11.85 -0.65
C ARG A 100 15.19 -10.76 -1.51
N THR A 101 15.82 -11.13 -2.63
CA THR A 101 16.43 -10.15 -3.55
C THR A 101 15.39 -9.20 -4.13
N ILE A 102 14.26 -9.73 -4.60
CA ILE A 102 13.15 -8.94 -5.13
C ILE A 102 12.60 -8.01 -4.05
N ALA A 103 12.25 -8.55 -2.88
CA ALA A 103 11.70 -7.78 -1.78
C ALA A 103 12.63 -6.63 -1.36
N HIS A 104 13.92 -6.89 -1.22
CA HIS A 104 14.92 -5.88 -0.86
C HIS A 104 15.05 -4.78 -1.93
N THR A 105 15.14 -5.18 -3.19
CA THR A 105 15.26 -4.24 -4.31
C THR A 105 14.07 -3.30 -4.37
N PHE A 106 12.85 -3.81 -4.32
CA PHE A 106 11.65 -2.99 -4.35
C PHE A 106 11.44 -2.15 -3.08
N SER A 107 11.88 -2.64 -1.91
CA SER A 107 11.87 -1.83 -0.69
C SER A 107 12.78 -0.60 -0.81
N ILE A 108 13.98 -0.78 -1.36
CA ILE A 108 14.91 0.35 -1.62
C ILE A 108 14.31 1.33 -2.64
N LEU A 109 13.73 0.82 -3.73
CA LEU A 109 13.11 1.66 -4.76
C LEU A 109 11.94 2.47 -4.17
N SER A 110 11.08 1.85 -3.39
CA SER A 110 9.97 2.56 -2.72
C SER A 110 10.46 3.66 -1.79
N LEU A 111 11.46 3.38 -0.96
CA LEU A 111 12.05 4.39 -0.07
C LEU A 111 12.65 5.57 -0.84
N ARG A 112 13.34 5.30 -1.96
CA ARG A 112 13.88 6.36 -2.84
C ARG A 112 12.77 7.21 -3.46
N MET A 113 11.69 6.57 -3.94
CA MET A 113 10.53 7.27 -4.50
C MET A 113 9.86 8.16 -3.45
N GLU A 114 9.61 7.66 -2.24
CA GLU A 114 9.06 8.46 -1.15
C GLU A 114 9.94 9.66 -0.80
N THR A 115 11.25 9.44 -0.73
CA THR A 115 12.22 10.51 -0.46
C THR A 115 12.18 11.59 -1.54
N ALA A 116 12.15 11.18 -2.81
CA ALA A 116 12.07 12.12 -3.94
C ALA A 116 10.75 12.91 -3.93
N ILE A 117 9.63 12.28 -3.59
CA ILE A 117 8.32 12.95 -3.46
C ILE A 117 8.38 14.00 -2.33
N LYS A 118 8.94 13.64 -1.17
CA LYS A 118 9.09 14.57 -0.04
C LYS A 118 9.98 15.77 -0.40
N GLN A 119 11.10 15.53 -1.09
CA GLN A 119 11.99 16.59 -1.56
C GLN A 119 11.27 17.53 -2.55
N ARG A 120 10.52 16.99 -3.51
CA ARG A 120 9.73 17.79 -4.46
C ARG A 120 8.76 18.70 -3.72
N LEU A 121 8.02 18.18 -2.76
CA LEU A 121 7.06 18.95 -1.97
C LEU A 121 7.73 20.08 -1.18
N LEU A 122 8.94 19.84 -0.64
CA LEU A 122 9.71 20.87 0.05
C LEU A 122 10.16 21.98 -0.92
N PHE A 123 10.64 21.62 -2.11
CA PHE A 123 11.01 22.63 -3.12
C PHE A 123 9.81 23.43 -3.63
N GLU A 124 8.64 22.80 -3.79
CA GLU A 124 7.41 23.51 -4.14
C GLU A 124 7.01 24.54 -3.07
N LYS A 125 7.10 24.17 -1.77
CA LYS A 125 6.87 25.10 -0.66
C LYS A 125 7.89 26.25 -0.63
N GLN A 126 9.16 25.95 -0.85
CA GLN A 126 10.22 26.96 -0.91
C GLN A 126 9.98 27.93 -2.07
N LYS A 127 9.65 27.42 -3.25
CA LYS A 127 9.28 28.24 -4.41
C LYS A 127 8.12 29.18 -4.08
N GLN A 128 7.06 28.67 -3.49
CA GLN A 128 5.90 29.49 -3.11
C GLN A 128 6.27 30.56 -2.08
N TYR A 129 7.11 30.23 -1.10
CA TYR A 129 7.60 31.19 -0.13
C TYR A 129 8.38 32.32 -0.80
N LEU A 130 9.35 32.00 -1.67
CA LEU A 130 10.15 33.00 -2.40
C LEU A 130 9.27 33.88 -3.29
N LEU A 131 8.32 33.31 -4.02
CA LEU A 131 7.38 34.08 -4.83
C LEU A 131 6.61 35.10 -4.01
N ARG A 132 6.14 34.73 -2.81
CA ARG A 132 5.46 35.67 -1.90
C ARG A 132 6.37 36.78 -1.39
N GLN A 133 7.68 36.53 -1.24
CA GLN A 133 8.63 37.56 -0.82
C GLN A 133 9.00 38.50 -1.97
N MET A 134 8.96 38.07 -3.20
CA MET A 134 9.39 38.81 -4.38
C MET A 134 8.29 39.69 -5.01
N PHE A 135 7.02 39.30 -4.81
CA PHE A 135 5.87 39.93 -5.45
C PHE A 135 4.83 40.50 -4.47
N ILE A 136 5.30 40.98 -3.31
CA ILE A 136 4.49 41.78 -2.35
C ILE A 136 4.53 43.22 -2.75
#